data_04b919d21d80d057e77a993809cb9109
#
_entry.id   04b919d21d80d057e77a993809cb9109
#
_cell.length_a   1.000
_cell.length_b   1.000
_cell.length_c   1.000
_cell.angle_alpha   90.00
_cell.angle_beta   90.00
_cell.angle_gamma   90.00
#
_symmetry.space_group_name_H-M   'P 1'
#
loop_
_entity.id
_entity.type
_entity.pdbx_description
1 polymer ?
#
loop_
_entity_poly.entity_id
_entity_poly.type
_entity_poly.pdbx_seq_one_letter_code
_entity_poly.pdbx_strand_id
1 'polypeptide(L)'
;MKKNDYLYLDHAASTPMREVAFEAYKRTESEAFANSAGGHELSRRAKNILEESRDKIANHFGAAPKEITFTSGGTEADNWIIKMPFINNQNKNAELVTSAIEHEAVLGSAEWVESLGYKVHFIGCDNAGVIKVED
;
A
#
# COMPACT_ATOMS: atom_id res chain seq x y z
N MET A 1 17.16 23.15 4.29
CA MET A 1 16.25 23.11 5.48
C MET A 1 17.03 23.65 6.68
N LYS A 2 16.46 24.60 7.43
CA LYS A 2 17.03 24.98 8.74
C LYS A 2 16.95 23.74 9.63
N LYS A 3 18.06 23.35 10.30
CA LYS A 3 18.03 22.33 11.35
C LYS A 3 17.04 22.83 12.42
N ASN A 4 15.90 22.18 12.51
CA ASN A 4 14.96 22.44 13.59
C ASN A 4 15.52 21.78 14.86
N ASP A 5 15.50 22.50 15.97
CA ASP A 5 16.03 22.07 17.27
C ASP A 5 15.13 21.03 17.98
N TYR A 6 14.31 20.28 17.27
CA TYR A 6 13.47 19.23 17.84
C TYR A 6 13.82 17.85 17.28
N LEU A 7 13.70 16.87 18.15
CA LEU A 7 13.87 15.45 17.80
C LEU A 7 12.53 14.90 17.29
N TYR A 8 12.51 14.51 16.00
CA TYR A 8 11.34 13.85 15.41
C TYR A 8 11.47 12.32 15.57
N LEU A 9 10.52 11.69 16.25
CA LEU A 9 10.53 10.26 16.57
C LEU A 9 9.35 9.49 15.98
N ASP A 10 8.51 10.15 15.18
CA ASP A 10 7.30 9.53 14.60
C ASP A 10 7.49 9.16 13.12
N HIS A 11 8.59 8.46 12.82
CA HIS A 11 8.87 7.99 11.47
C HIS A 11 7.93 6.87 10.98
N ALA A 12 7.20 6.25 11.89
CA ALA A 12 6.17 5.28 11.52
C ALA A 12 4.97 5.97 10.84
N ALA A 13 4.60 7.18 11.28
CA ALA A 13 3.52 7.93 10.67
C ALA A 13 3.96 8.62 9.37
N SER A 14 5.14 9.23 9.35
CA SER A 14 5.66 9.93 8.18
C SER A 14 7.17 10.11 8.27
N THR A 15 7.84 10.13 7.13
CA THR A 15 9.28 10.38 7.05
C THR A 15 9.61 11.32 5.88
N PRO A 16 10.63 12.19 6.01
CA PRO A 16 11.07 13.02 4.90
C PRO A 16 11.51 12.19 3.70
N MET A 17 11.14 12.64 2.50
CA MET A 17 11.62 12.02 1.27
C MET A 17 13.14 12.08 1.21
N ARG A 18 13.79 10.98 0.84
CA ARG A 18 15.23 10.94 0.62
C ARG A 18 15.60 11.81 -0.57
N GLU A 19 16.75 12.50 -0.50
CA GLU A 19 17.20 13.43 -1.56
C GLU A 19 17.20 12.76 -2.95
N VAL A 20 17.72 11.54 -3.05
CA VAL A 20 17.75 10.79 -4.32
C VAL A 20 16.34 10.55 -4.89
N ALA A 21 15.36 10.32 -4.05
CA ALA A 21 13.97 10.14 -4.47
C ALA A 21 13.34 11.47 -4.87
N PHE A 22 13.63 12.54 -4.14
CA PHE A 22 13.16 13.89 -4.45
C PHE A 22 13.70 14.40 -5.80
N GLU A 23 14.99 14.18 -6.07
CA GLU A 23 15.58 14.53 -7.37
C GLU A 23 15.00 13.68 -8.53
N ALA A 24 14.73 12.40 -8.30
CA ALA A 24 14.04 11.56 -9.28
C ALA A 24 12.62 12.06 -9.54
N TYR A 25 11.89 12.44 -8.50
CA TYR A 25 10.54 13.03 -8.62
C TYR A 25 10.57 14.32 -9.46
N LYS A 26 11.44 15.27 -9.13
CA LYS A 26 11.57 16.53 -9.87
C LYS A 26 11.88 16.31 -11.35
N ARG A 27 12.81 15.40 -11.64
CA ARG A 27 13.17 15.06 -13.02
C ARG A 27 11.98 14.47 -13.77
N THR A 28 11.30 13.49 -13.18
CA THR A 28 10.14 12.84 -13.80
C THR A 28 9.01 13.82 -14.06
N GLU A 29 8.73 14.71 -13.10
CA GLU A 29 7.71 15.75 -13.26
C GLU A 29 8.02 16.68 -14.43
N SER A 30 9.30 17.05 -14.63
CA SER A 30 9.69 17.92 -15.73
C SER A 30 9.70 17.24 -17.11
N GLU A 31 10.03 15.94 -17.16
CA GLU A 31 10.28 15.21 -18.41
C GLU A 31 9.10 14.36 -18.88
N ALA A 32 8.23 13.95 -17.96
CA ALA A 32 7.19 12.93 -18.19
C ALA A 32 5.87 13.19 -17.42
N PHE A 33 5.47 14.44 -17.30
CA PHE A 33 4.26 14.86 -16.57
C PHE A 33 2.95 14.40 -17.21
N ALA A 34 2.99 13.88 -18.45
CA ALA A 34 1.80 13.52 -19.20
C ALA A 34 1.13 12.24 -18.66
N ASN A 35 -0.18 12.14 -18.89
CA ASN A 35 -0.92 10.92 -18.57
C ASN A 35 -0.36 9.72 -19.36
N SER A 36 0.08 8.69 -18.67
CA SER A 36 0.68 7.47 -19.24
C SER A 36 -0.29 6.65 -20.13
N ALA A 37 -1.60 6.89 -20.03
CA ALA A 37 -2.61 6.22 -20.86
C ALA A 37 -2.84 6.92 -22.22
N GLY A 38 -2.25 8.10 -22.44
CA GLY A 38 -2.44 8.84 -23.71
C GLY A 38 -1.66 8.24 -24.89
N GLY A 39 -2.06 8.62 -26.12
CA GLY A 39 -1.52 8.09 -27.37
C GLY A 39 -0.33 8.85 -27.95
N HIS A 40 0.09 9.98 -27.37
CA HIS A 40 1.16 10.83 -27.90
C HIS A 40 2.53 10.55 -27.29
N GLU A 41 3.59 11.16 -27.81
CA GLU A 41 4.98 10.89 -27.41
C GLU A 41 5.23 11.09 -25.91
N LEU A 42 4.77 12.19 -25.32
CA LEU A 42 4.97 12.46 -23.90
C LEU A 42 4.29 11.40 -23.01
N SER A 43 3.12 10.93 -23.43
CA SER A 43 2.44 9.82 -22.73
C SER A 43 3.23 8.51 -22.80
N ARG A 44 3.86 8.23 -23.95
CA ARG A 44 4.73 7.04 -24.07
C ARG A 44 5.96 7.15 -23.17
N ARG A 45 6.56 8.35 -23.04
CA ARG A 45 7.67 8.58 -22.09
C ARG A 45 7.22 8.33 -20.64
N ALA A 46 6.09 8.89 -20.24
CA ALA A 46 5.53 8.67 -18.90
C ALA A 46 5.25 7.17 -18.65
N LYS A 47 4.67 6.48 -19.64
CA LYS A 47 4.41 5.04 -19.56
C LYS A 47 5.70 4.24 -19.41
N ASN A 48 6.73 4.54 -20.18
CA ASN A 48 8.00 3.83 -20.08
C ASN A 48 8.62 3.96 -18.69
N ILE A 49 8.65 5.16 -18.12
CA ILE A 49 9.17 5.39 -16.75
C ILE A 49 8.35 4.60 -15.71
N LEU A 50 7.02 4.57 -15.86
CA LEU A 50 6.13 3.83 -14.98
C LEU A 50 6.42 2.31 -15.05
N GLU A 51 6.51 1.75 -16.26
CA GLU A 51 6.76 0.32 -16.45
C GLU A 51 8.18 -0.08 -16.04
N GLU A 52 9.21 0.72 -16.35
CA GLU A 52 10.57 0.48 -15.84
C GLU A 52 10.64 0.50 -14.31
N SER A 53 9.86 1.37 -13.66
CA SER A 53 9.77 1.42 -12.21
C SER A 53 9.08 0.18 -11.65
N ARG A 54 8.03 -0.30 -12.32
CA ARG A 54 7.33 -1.54 -12.00
C ARG A 54 8.25 -2.75 -12.10
N ASP A 55 9.02 -2.85 -13.19
CA ASP A 55 9.99 -3.92 -13.42
C ASP A 55 11.06 -3.96 -12.33
N LYS A 56 11.60 -2.79 -11.95
CA LYS A 56 12.61 -2.69 -10.88
C LYS A 56 12.07 -3.17 -9.54
N ILE A 57 10.83 -2.79 -9.19
CA ILE A 57 10.18 -3.23 -7.95
C ILE A 57 9.90 -4.74 -8.01
N ALA A 58 9.34 -5.23 -9.09
CA ALA A 58 9.06 -6.65 -9.28
C ALA A 58 10.33 -7.49 -9.14
N ASN A 59 11.42 -7.10 -9.83
CA ASN A 59 12.70 -7.78 -9.73
C ASN A 59 13.28 -7.79 -8.30
N HIS A 60 13.10 -6.69 -7.56
CA HIS A 60 13.56 -6.61 -6.16
C HIS A 60 12.84 -7.61 -5.25
N PHE A 61 11.56 -7.84 -5.48
CA PHE A 61 10.74 -8.77 -4.71
C PHE A 61 10.67 -10.19 -5.29
N GLY A 62 11.31 -10.44 -6.44
CA GLY A 62 11.21 -11.73 -7.12
C GLY A 62 9.83 -12.02 -7.69
N ALA A 63 9.06 -10.96 -7.98
CA ALA A 63 7.71 -11.03 -8.53
C ALA A 63 7.69 -10.76 -10.03
N ALA A 64 6.59 -11.11 -10.70
CA ALA A 64 6.35 -10.66 -12.06
C ALA A 64 5.81 -9.21 -12.08
N PRO A 65 6.12 -8.39 -13.10
CA PRO A 65 5.64 -7.00 -13.17
C PRO A 65 4.12 -6.84 -13.04
N LYS A 66 3.36 -7.79 -13.57
CA LYS A 66 1.88 -7.81 -13.46
C LYS A 66 1.34 -8.00 -12.03
N GLU A 67 2.20 -8.43 -11.10
CA GLU A 67 1.85 -8.63 -9.69
C GLU A 67 2.10 -7.37 -8.86
N ILE A 68 2.66 -6.32 -9.48
CA ILE A 68 2.90 -5.03 -8.82
C ILE A 68 1.79 -4.05 -9.21
N THR A 69 1.13 -3.50 -8.22
CA THR A 69 0.13 -2.44 -8.39
C THR A 69 0.56 -1.20 -7.63
N PHE A 70 0.62 -0.06 -8.33
CA PHE A 70 0.83 1.23 -7.68
C PHE A 70 -0.49 1.76 -7.13
N THR A 71 -0.46 2.22 -5.89
CA THR A 71 -1.59 2.83 -5.19
C THR A 71 -1.21 4.21 -4.69
N SER A 72 -2.17 5.00 -4.26
CA SER A 72 -1.94 6.33 -3.66
C SER A 72 -1.29 6.26 -2.27
N GLY A 73 -1.28 5.09 -1.63
CA GLY A 73 -0.70 4.87 -0.31
C GLY A 73 -1.19 3.59 0.35
N GLY A 74 -0.71 3.33 1.57
CA GLY A 74 -1.02 2.12 2.34
C GLY A 74 -2.52 1.91 2.54
N THR A 75 -3.27 2.96 2.84
CA THR A 75 -4.73 2.86 3.04
C THR A 75 -5.46 2.29 1.82
N GLU A 76 -5.10 2.71 0.60
CA GLU A 76 -5.68 2.14 -0.62
C GLU A 76 -5.24 0.70 -0.81
N ALA A 77 -3.96 0.40 -0.59
CA ALA A 77 -3.43 -0.95 -0.72
C ALA A 77 -4.11 -1.93 0.24
N ASP A 78 -4.25 -1.56 1.52
CA ASP A 78 -4.92 -2.36 2.55
C ASP A 78 -6.39 -2.62 2.19
N ASN A 79 -7.10 -1.59 1.73
CA ASN A 79 -8.48 -1.74 1.28
C ASN A 79 -8.60 -2.72 0.10
N TRP A 80 -7.67 -2.67 -0.85
CA TRP A 80 -7.68 -3.58 -1.98
C TRP A 80 -7.43 -5.02 -1.56
N ILE A 81 -6.36 -5.26 -0.81
CA ILE A 81 -5.94 -6.60 -0.38
C ILE A 81 -7.03 -7.26 0.47
N ILE A 82 -7.65 -6.51 1.39
CA ILE A 82 -8.62 -7.06 2.33
C ILE A 82 -10.00 -7.22 1.68
N LYS A 83 -10.47 -6.23 0.92
CA LYS A 83 -11.85 -6.23 0.41
C LYS A 83 -12.02 -7.04 -0.87
N MET A 84 -11.04 -7.02 -1.78
CA MET A 84 -11.19 -7.67 -3.09
C MET A 84 -11.49 -9.17 -3.02
N PRO A 85 -10.89 -9.97 -2.12
CA PRO A 85 -11.24 -11.39 -1.98
C PRO A 85 -12.69 -11.65 -1.62
N PHE A 86 -13.39 -10.68 -1.02
CA PHE A 86 -14.78 -10.82 -0.56
C PHE A 86 -15.80 -10.17 -1.49
N ILE A 87 -15.38 -9.31 -2.43
CA ILE A 87 -16.25 -8.73 -3.44
C ILE A 87 -16.70 -9.85 -4.40
N ASN A 88 -18.01 -10.04 -4.49
CA ASN A 88 -18.62 -11.10 -5.34
C ASN A 88 -18.17 -12.53 -5.00
N ASN A 89 -17.61 -12.77 -3.82
CA ASN A 89 -17.24 -14.11 -3.40
C ASN A 89 -18.51 -14.96 -3.16
N GLN A 90 -18.60 -16.10 -3.83
CA GLN A 90 -19.70 -17.03 -3.66
C GLN A 90 -19.50 -17.99 -2.46
N ASN A 91 -18.26 -18.13 -1.99
CA ASN A 91 -17.96 -18.93 -0.82
C ASN A 91 -18.27 -18.12 0.46
N LYS A 92 -19.48 -18.29 0.97
CA LYS A 92 -19.91 -17.63 2.21
C LYS A 92 -19.26 -18.17 3.49
N ASN A 93 -18.50 -19.25 3.37
CA ASN A 93 -17.68 -19.80 4.47
C ASN A 93 -16.24 -19.26 4.48
N ALA A 94 -15.90 -18.33 3.58
CA ALA A 94 -14.63 -17.62 3.65
C ALA A 94 -14.60 -16.78 4.94
N GLU A 95 -13.48 -16.80 5.63
CA GLU A 95 -13.27 -16.05 6.88
C GLU A 95 -12.06 -15.13 6.73
N LEU A 96 -12.08 -14.01 7.44
CA LEU A 96 -10.94 -13.09 7.56
C LEU A 96 -10.37 -13.19 8.97
N VAL A 97 -9.05 -13.31 9.07
CA VAL A 97 -8.33 -13.23 10.34
C VAL A 97 -7.40 -12.04 10.30
N THR A 98 -7.46 -11.20 11.31
CA THR A 98 -6.62 -10.01 11.46
C THR A 98 -6.31 -9.76 12.93
N SER A 99 -5.32 -8.93 13.23
CA SER A 99 -5.07 -8.53 14.61
C SER A 99 -5.99 -7.38 15.04
N ALA A 100 -6.24 -7.28 16.34
CA ALA A 100 -7.01 -6.18 16.92
C ALA A 100 -6.19 -4.87 17.07
N ILE A 101 -4.89 -4.91 16.77
CA ILE A 101 -3.95 -3.77 16.91
C ILE A 101 -3.48 -3.23 15.56
N GLU A 102 -4.18 -3.56 14.49
CA GLU A 102 -3.86 -3.10 13.15
C GLU A 102 -4.14 -1.61 12.95
N HIS A 103 -3.60 -1.07 11.87
CA HIS A 103 -3.92 0.28 11.43
C HIS A 103 -5.42 0.41 11.08
N GLU A 104 -5.99 1.59 11.29
CA GLU A 104 -7.41 1.89 11.01
C GLU A 104 -7.88 1.50 9.60
N ALA A 105 -7.00 1.57 8.59
CA ALA A 105 -7.30 1.14 7.23
C ALA A 105 -7.59 -0.36 7.13
N VAL A 106 -6.90 -1.17 7.94
CA VAL A 106 -7.09 -2.63 8.05
C VAL A 106 -8.35 -2.93 8.84
N LEU A 107 -8.49 -2.33 10.04
CA LEU A 107 -9.66 -2.55 10.91
C LEU A 107 -10.97 -2.15 10.22
N GLY A 108 -11.05 -0.97 9.64
CA GLY A 108 -12.24 -0.52 8.91
C GLY A 108 -12.54 -1.35 7.66
N SER A 109 -11.51 -1.93 7.02
CA SER A 109 -11.71 -2.88 5.92
C SER A 109 -12.25 -4.22 6.42
N ALA A 110 -11.78 -4.70 7.57
CA ALA A 110 -12.26 -5.92 8.21
C ALA A 110 -13.72 -5.79 8.67
N GLU A 111 -14.08 -4.66 9.30
CA GLU A 111 -15.47 -4.33 9.66
C GLU A 111 -16.39 -4.28 8.43
N TRP A 112 -15.90 -3.75 7.32
CA TRP A 112 -16.67 -3.77 6.07
C TRP A 112 -16.90 -5.21 5.58
N VAL A 113 -15.90 -6.09 5.64
CA VAL A 113 -16.04 -7.53 5.30
C VAL A 113 -17.08 -8.18 6.20
N GLU A 114 -17.07 -7.90 7.50
CA GLU A 114 -18.06 -8.38 8.46
C GLU A 114 -19.47 -7.90 8.10
N SER A 115 -19.62 -6.64 7.66
CA SER A 115 -20.92 -6.08 7.24
C SER A 115 -21.52 -6.79 6.00
N LEU A 116 -20.71 -7.48 5.20
CA LEU A 116 -21.17 -8.33 4.09
C LEU A 116 -21.61 -9.73 4.55
N GLY A 117 -21.56 -10.03 5.85
CA GLY A 117 -21.97 -11.29 6.46
C GLY A 117 -20.88 -12.37 6.46
N TYR A 118 -19.62 -12.00 6.23
CA TYR A 118 -18.49 -12.91 6.41
C TYR A 118 -18.02 -12.88 7.86
N LYS A 119 -17.45 -14.00 8.30
CA LYS A 119 -16.89 -14.10 9.64
C LYS A 119 -15.51 -13.44 9.67
N VAL A 120 -15.28 -12.58 10.65
CA VAL A 120 -14.01 -11.91 10.89
C VAL A 120 -13.52 -12.25 12.30
N HIS A 121 -12.26 -12.62 12.41
CA HIS A 121 -11.59 -12.91 13.67
C HIS A 121 -10.57 -11.80 13.96
N PHE A 122 -10.79 -11.05 15.04
CA PHE A 122 -9.85 -10.07 15.55
C PHE A 122 -9.03 -10.70 16.68
N ILE A 123 -7.79 -11.05 16.39
CA ILE A 123 -6.89 -11.67 17.36
C ILE A 123 -6.30 -10.59 18.25
N GLY A 124 -6.45 -10.76 19.57
CA GLY A 124 -5.93 -9.86 20.57
C GLY A 124 -4.40 -9.92 20.70
N CYS A 125 -3.86 -9.07 21.54
CA CYS A 125 -2.44 -9.09 21.91
C CYS A 125 -2.30 -9.01 23.44
N ASP A 126 -1.13 -9.35 23.95
CA ASP A 126 -0.78 -9.16 25.35
C ASP A 126 -0.43 -7.68 25.66
N ASN A 127 -0.10 -7.38 26.91
CA ASN A 127 0.24 -6.03 27.35
C ASN A 127 1.53 -5.47 26.72
N ALA A 128 2.31 -6.29 26.05
CA ALA A 128 3.51 -5.89 25.30
C ALA A 128 3.21 -5.70 23.79
N GLY A 129 1.96 -5.88 23.36
CA GLY A 129 1.55 -5.80 21.95
C GLY A 129 1.94 -7.04 21.13
N VAL A 130 2.20 -8.17 21.76
CA VAL A 130 2.59 -9.42 21.10
C VAL A 130 1.36 -10.30 20.92
N ILE A 131 1.12 -10.73 19.67
CA ILE A 131 0.09 -11.71 19.33
C ILE A 131 0.65 -13.10 19.58
N LYS A 132 -0.11 -13.96 20.26
CA LYS A 132 0.29 -15.35 20.48
C LYS A 132 -0.32 -16.25 19.42
N VAL A 133 0.45 -17.25 18.99
CA VAL A 133 0.04 -18.20 17.94
C VAL A 133 -1.08 -19.13 18.44
N GLU A 134 -1.20 -19.28 19.76
CA GLU A 134 -2.22 -20.13 20.41
C GLU A 134 -3.59 -19.46 20.52
N ASP A 135 -3.68 -18.15 20.27
CA ASP A 135 -4.91 -17.36 20.31
C ASP A 135 -5.60 -17.37 18.94
#